data_4dc954eab12a8f2dcb9c0f88e15170cb
#
_entry.id   4dc954eab12a8f2dcb9c0f88e15170cb
#
_cell.length_a   1.000
_cell.length_b   1.000
_cell.length_c   1.000
_cell.angle_alpha   90.00
_cell.angle_beta   90.00
_cell.angle_gamma   90.00
#
_symmetry.space_group_name_H-M   'P 1'
#
loop_
_entity.id
_entity.type
_entity.pdbx_description
1 polymer ?
#
loop_
_entity_poly.entity_id
_entity_poly.type
_entity_poly.pdbx_seq_one_letter_code
_entity_poly.pdbx_strand_id
1 'polypeptide(L)'
;MIVRKTALEEARRVNELFAICFEMPYTNCPADPEKDDATHWAAFDEDGEMMSTFTVSDFTVQFDGSPCKMGGIGGVATLPQYRRRGGIRACFREALPDMYGSGYDFSYLYPFSTAYYRKFGYENCVQKYGWTVDLALLNPPKEGGSFRLAEKGCPMTAEIRALDAIWESHYNMMVLHGDEDYDWTRKCDPAVKQDFTYVCFDAAGKPNAYTTFRLANEPDGRNLVCSRFCFADKGGFDELMRLYKSLSSDHRFVKFSTPAAPAMQYFMPEWSLGAVSWSVQGAGMVRV
;
A
#
# COMPACT_ATOMS: atom_id res chain seq x y z
N MET A 1 -15.38 29.11 -13.78
CA MET A 1 -14.93 27.90 -13.06
C MET A 1 -14.97 28.18 -11.56
N ILE A 2 -15.72 27.42 -10.81
CA ILE A 2 -15.81 27.47 -9.34
C ILE A 2 -15.11 26.25 -8.77
N VAL A 3 -14.36 26.41 -7.68
CA VAL A 3 -13.70 25.30 -6.98
C VAL A 3 -14.14 25.31 -5.53
N ARG A 4 -14.53 24.14 -5.02
CA ARG A 4 -14.95 23.98 -3.63
C ARG A 4 -14.91 22.52 -3.20
N LYS A 5 -15.06 22.29 -1.90
CA LYS A 5 -15.39 20.96 -1.37
C LYS A 5 -16.79 20.56 -1.89
N THR A 6 -16.96 19.28 -2.19
CA THR A 6 -18.27 18.76 -2.60
C THR A 6 -19.19 18.62 -1.39
N ALA A 7 -20.48 18.78 -1.62
CA ALA A 7 -21.49 18.42 -0.64
C ALA A 7 -21.76 16.91 -0.68
N LEU A 8 -22.37 16.37 0.38
CA LEU A 8 -22.67 14.94 0.49
C LEU A 8 -23.56 14.44 -0.67
N GLU A 9 -24.51 15.26 -1.08
CA GLU A 9 -25.42 14.95 -2.18
C GLU A 9 -24.71 14.82 -3.54
N GLU A 10 -23.49 15.35 -3.66
CA GLU A 10 -22.68 15.29 -4.87
C GLU A 10 -21.79 14.04 -4.93
N ALA A 11 -21.73 13.24 -3.86
CA ALA A 11 -20.87 12.04 -3.79
C ALA A 11 -21.16 11.05 -4.92
N ARG A 12 -22.41 10.92 -5.33
CA ARG A 12 -22.77 10.13 -6.51
C ARG A 12 -22.05 10.64 -7.76
N ARG A 13 -22.02 11.97 -7.96
CA ARG A 13 -21.36 12.57 -9.12
C ARG A 13 -19.86 12.39 -9.10
N VAL A 14 -19.23 12.47 -7.93
CA VAL A 14 -17.81 12.15 -7.74
C VAL A 14 -17.52 10.71 -8.19
N ASN A 15 -18.34 9.76 -7.74
CA ASN A 15 -18.19 8.34 -8.10
C ASN A 15 -18.42 8.09 -9.60
N GLU A 16 -19.33 8.79 -10.24
CA GLU A 16 -19.52 8.73 -11.69
C GLU A 16 -18.27 9.21 -12.44
N LEU A 17 -17.63 10.30 -11.98
CA LEU A 17 -16.35 10.76 -12.54
C LEU A 17 -15.26 9.70 -12.39
N PHE A 18 -15.16 9.07 -11.24
CA PHE A 18 -14.19 7.99 -11.03
C PHE A 18 -14.44 6.81 -11.96
N ALA A 19 -15.68 6.35 -12.06
CA ALA A 19 -16.03 5.25 -12.95
C ALA A 19 -15.65 5.54 -14.42
N ILE A 20 -15.95 6.74 -14.91
CA ILE A 20 -15.65 7.18 -16.28
C ILE A 20 -14.12 7.36 -16.48
N CYS A 21 -13.45 8.04 -15.54
CA CYS A 21 -12.05 8.43 -15.72
C CYS A 21 -11.07 7.27 -15.49
N PHE A 22 -11.42 6.30 -14.64
CA PHE A 22 -10.63 5.12 -14.35
C PHE A 22 -11.13 3.86 -15.07
N GLU A 23 -12.11 4.01 -15.95
CA GLU A 23 -12.66 2.92 -16.79
C GLU A 23 -13.08 1.69 -15.96
N MET A 24 -13.68 1.95 -14.79
CA MET A 24 -14.13 0.90 -13.88
C MET A 24 -15.66 0.90 -13.72
N PRO A 25 -16.28 -0.26 -13.43
CA PRO A 25 -17.70 -0.30 -13.13
C PRO A 25 -18.06 0.63 -11.95
N TYR A 26 -19.14 1.36 -12.05
CA TYR A 26 -19.63 2.25 -10.98
C TYR A 26 -19.78 1.52 -9.63
N THR A 27 -20.16 0.24 -9.66
CA THR A 27 -20.29 -0.61 -8.47
C THR A 27 -18.97 -0.83 -7.69
N ASN A 28 -17.83 -0.52 -8.31
CA ASN A 28 -16.52 -0.60 -7.66
C ASN A 28 -16.08 0.75 -7.06
N CYS A 29 -16.86 1.81 -7.27
CA CYS A 29 -16.61 3.09 -6.61
C CYS A 29 -17.07 3.03 -5.15
N PRO A 30 -16.43 3.77 -4.23
CA PRO A 30 -16.94 3.92 -2.87
C PRO A 30 -18.40 4.40 -2.93
N ALA A 31 -19.32 3.56 -2.51
CA ALA A 31 -20.73 3.77 -2.84
C ALA A 31 -21.54 4.38 -1.69
N ASP A 32 -20.97 4.50 -0.52
CA ASP A 32 -21.67 4.98 0.65
C ASP A 32 -21.06 6.31 1.12
N PRO A 33 -21.63 7.44 0.70
CA PRO A 33 -21.14 8.76 1.10
C PRO A 33 -21.19 8.97 2.61
N GLU A 34 -22.08 8.28 3.32
CA GLU A 34 -22.20 8.39 4.78
C GLU A 34 -21.06 7.69 5.53
N LYS A 35 -20.31 6.84 4.82
CA LYS A 35 -19.15 6.13 5.34
C LYS A 35 -17.81 6.63 4.80
N ASP A 36 -17.84 7.59 3.89
CA ASP A 36 -16.64 8.18 3.30
C ASP A 36 -16.24 9.44 4.10
N ASP A 37 -15.30 9.26 5.03
CA ASP A 37 -14.72 10.36 5.81
C ASP A 37 -13.77 11.26 4.98
N ALA A 38 -13.60 10.95 3.70
CA ALA A 38 -12.70 11.70 2.83
C ALA A 38 -13.30 13.01 2.34
N THR A 39 -12.46 14.03 2.23
CA THR A 39 -12.85 15.31 1.64
C THR A 39 -12.64 15.29 0.13
N HIS A 40 -13.69 15.54 -0.64
CA HIS A 40 -13.59 15.67 -2.09
C HIS A 40 -13.55 17.14 -2.50
N TRP A 41 -12.57 17.50 -3.31
CA TRP A 41 -12.47 18.81 -3.96
C TRP A 41 -12.89 18.69 -5.42
N ALA A 42 -13.70 19.62 -5.89
CA ALA A 42 -14.15 19.61 -7.27
C ALA A 42 -14.09 20.99 -7.92
N ALA A 43 -13.86 20.99 -9.22
CA ALA A 43 -13.96 22.14 -10.10
C ALA A 43 -15.23 22.01 -10.95
N PHE A 44 -16.02 23.08 -10.96
CA PHE A 44 -17.28 23.19 -11.69
C PHE A 44 -17.16 24.23 -12.81
N ASP A 45 -17.85 24.02 -13.92
CA ASP A 45 -17.97 25.01 -15.00
C ASP A 45 -18.99 26.11 -14.67
N GLU A 46 -19.32 26.90 -15.65
CA GLU A 46 -20.26 28.04 -15.52
C GLU A 46 -21.71 27.56 -15.39
N ASP A 47 -22.00 26.36 -15.89
CA ASP A 47 -23.33 25.74 -15.83
C ASP A 47 -23.52 24.91 -14.55
N GLY A 48 -22.47 24.83 -13.71
CA GLY A 48 -22.48 24.05 -12.47
C GLY A 48 -22.14 22.57 -12.65
N GLU A 49 -21.67 22.16 -13.83
CA GLU A 49 -21.25 20.78 -14.08
C GLU A 49 -19.87 20.49 -13.49
N MET A 50 -19.76 19.36 -12.77
CA MET A 50 -18.50 18.90 -12.18
C MET A 50 -17.55 18.42 -13.28
N MET A 51 -16.47 19.16 -13.49
CA MET A 51 -15.45 18.87 -14.51
C MET A 51 -14.34 17.96 -14.05
N SER A 52 -13.89 18.18 -12.82
CA SER A 52 -12.70 17.55 -12.23
C SER A 52 -12.91 17.36 -10.74
N THR A 53 -12.31 16.33 -10.19
CA THR A 53 -12.31 16.08 -8.75
C THR A 53 -11.04 15.38 -8.31
N PHE A 54 -10.71 15.45 -7.01
CA PHE A 54 -9.83 14.56 -6.30
C PHE A 54 -10.26 14.44 -4.83
N THR A 55 -9.75 13.43 -4.17
CA THR A 55 -10.04 13.10 -2.77
C THR A 55 -8.85 13.42 -1.90
N VAL A 56 -9.09 13.90 -0.69
CA VAL A 56 -8.13 14.01 0.42
C VAL A 56 -8.62 13.07 1.51
N SER A 57 -7.86 12.03 1.78
CA SER A 57 -8.12 11.08 2.88
C SER A 57 -7.16 11.34 4.03
N ASP A 58 -7.67 11.28 5.27
CA ASP A 58 -6.89 11.51 6.47
C ASP A 58 -6.06 10.29 6.85
N PHE A 59 -4.79 10.51 7.12
CA PHE A 59 -3.87 9.53 7.66
C PHE A 59 -3.04 10.14 8.78
N THR A 60 -2.64 9.32 9.73
CA THR A 60 -1.54 9.61 10.64
C THR A 60 -0.33 8.81 10.22
N VAL A 61 0.81 9.48 10.06
CA VAL A 61 2.08 8.84 9.70
C VAL A 61 3.13 9.10 10.79
N GLN A 62 4.08 8.19 10.90
CA GLN A 62 5.26 8.41 11.72
C GLN A 62 6.27 9.23 10.94
N PHE A 63 6.86 10.26 11.58
CA PHE A 63 7.99 11.00 11.06
C PHE A 63 8.91 11.42 12.21
N ASP A 64 10.17 10.99 12.16
CA ASP A 64 11.21 11.21 13.20
C ASP A 64 10.71 10.90 14.62
N GLY A 65 9.98 9.80 14.77
CA GLY A 65 9.46 9.31 16.05
C GLY A 65 8.20 10.03 16.54
N SER A 66 7.61 10.92 15.73
CA SER A 66 6.40 11.66 16.08
C SER A 66 5.26 11.35 15.10
N PRO A 67 4.01 11.27 15.59
CA PRO A 67 2.86 11.18 14.72
C PRO A 67 2.60 12.51 14.02
N CYS A 68 2.42 12.50 12.72
CA CYS A 68 2.14 13.66 11.88
C CYS A 68 0.85 13.42 11.07
N LYS A 69 0.07 14.50 10.88
CA LYS A 69 -1.15 14.43 10.06
C LYS A 69 -0.79 14.49 8.58
N MET A 70 -1.28 13.53 7.81
CA MET A 70 -1.03 13.44 6.36
C MET A 70 -2.34 13.39 5.58
N GLY A 71 -2.45 14.22 4.54
CA GLY A 71 -3.53 14.13 3.56
C GLY A 71 -3.12 13.29 2.35
N GLY A 72 -3.73 12.13 2.19
CA GLY A 72 -3.54 11.27 1.03
C GLY A 72 -4.39 11.74 -0.14
N ILE A 73 -3.76 12.21 -1.22
CA ILE A 73 -4.45 12.61 -2.45
C ILE A 73 -4.71 11.39 -3.31
N GLY A 74 -5.98 11.13 -3.55
CA GLY A 74 -6.45 10.03 -4.41
C GLY A 74 -7.50 10.49 -5.43
N GLY A 75 -7.91 9.60 -6.32
CA GLY A 75 -9.03 9.85 -7.21
C GLY A 75 -8.89 11.08 -8.12
N VAL A 76 -7.69 11.44 -8.54
CA VAL A 76 -7.45 12.64 -9.38
C VAL A 76 -8.03 12.43 -10.77
N ALA A 77 -9.19 12.96 -11.01
CA ALA A 77 -10.01 12.70 -12.19
C ALA A 77 -10.43 13.98 -12.92
N THR A 78 -10.48 13.92 -14.24
CA THR A 78 -11.05 14.98 -15.09
C THR A 78 -11.77 14.34 -16.26
N LEU A 79 -13.03 14.67 -16.45
CA LEU A 79 -13.81 14.19 -17.59
C LEU A 79 -13.11 14.55 -18.91
N PRO A 80 -13.09 13.67 -19.92
CA PRO A 80 -12.32 13.86 -21.16
C PRO A 80 -12.58 15.20 -21.84
N GLN A 81 -13.84 15.66 -21.90
CA GLN A 81 -14.24 16.92 -22.55
C GLN A 81 -13.75 18.17 -21.82
N TYR A 82 -13.34 18.05 -20.55
CA TYR A 82 -12.83 19.14 -19.72
C TYR A 82 -11.32 19.11 -19.51
N ARG A 83 -10.62 18.11 -20.06
CA ARG A 83 -9.16 18.01 -19.94
C ARG A 83 -8.47 19.26 -20.48
N ARG A 84 -7.32 19.60 -19.86
CA ARG A 84 -6.49 20.78 -20.16
C ARG A 84 -7.13 22.14 -19.88
N ARG A 85 -8.29 22.19 -19.24
CA ARG A 85 -8.93 23.45 -18.80
C ARG A 85 -8.46 23.91 -17.41
N GLY A 86 -7.56 23.17 -16.75
CA GLY A 86 -6.93 23.58 -15.49
C GLY A 86 -7.72 23.25 -14.23
N GLY A 87 -8.79 22.41 -14.30
CA GLY A 87 -9.63 22.07 -13.15
C GLY A 87 -8.83 21.51 -11.97
N ILE A 88 -8.00 20.47 -12.18
CA ILE A 88 -7.16 19.90 -11.11
C ILE A 88 -6.16 20.92 -10.55
N ARG A 89 -5.57 21.78 -11.38
CA ARG A 89 -4.70 22.86 -10.91
C ARG A 89 -5.45 23.82 -10.00
N ALA A 90 -6.67 24.16 -10.36
CA ALA A 90 -7.50 25.03 -9.54
C ALA A 90 -7.89 24.35 -8.21
N CYS A 91 -8.22 23.05 -8.24
CA CYS A 91 -8.46 22.29 -7.00
C CYS A 91 -7.23 22.27 -6.07
N PHE A 92 -6.03 21.99 -6.58
CA PHE A 92 -4.80 22.01 -5.74
C PHE A 92 -4.53 23.39 -5.16
N ARG A 93 -4.82 24.48 -5.90
CA ARG A 93 -4.61 25.85 -5.41
C ARG A 93 -5.47 26.16 -4.20
N GLU A 94 -6.69 25.63 -4.13
CA GLU A 94 -7.61 25.85 -3.01
C GLU A 94 -7.38 24.81 -1.89
N ALA A 95 -7.17 23.54 -2.26
CA ALA A 95 -7.05 22.43 -1.31
C ALA A 95 -5.77 22.48 -0.47
N LEU A 96 -4.61 22.82 -1.05
CA LEU A 96 -3.35 22.82 -0.31
C LEU A 96 -3.30 23.85 0.82
N PRO A 97 -3.74 25.11 0.63
CA PRO A 97 -3.87 26.06 1.74
C PRO A 97 -4.90 25.62 2.79
N ASP A 98 -6.01 25.02 2.38
CA ASP A 98 -7.03 24.50 3.30
C ASP A 98 -6.45 23.36 4.17
N MET A 99 -5.72 22.43 3.55
CA MET A 99 -5.01 21.36 4.26
C MET A 99 -4.03 21.94 5.27
N TYR A 100 -3.17 22.88 4.85
CA TYR A 100 -2.23 23.54 5.75
C TYR A 100 -2.94 24.23 6.93
N GLY A 101 -3.99 24.98 6.66
CA GLY A 101 -4.83 25.61 7.68
C GLY A 101 -5.55 24.62 8.61
N SER A 102 -5.75 23.41 8.16
CA SER A 102 -6.35 22.29 8.91
C SER A 102 -5.31 21.42 9.65
N GLY A 103 -4.05 21.86 9.68
CA GLY A 103 -2.98 21.22 10.44
C GLY A 103 -2.42 19.96 9.82
N TYR A 104 -2.49 19.79 8.49
CA TYR A 104 -1.74 18.73 7.83
C TYR A 104 -0.28 19.10 7.71
N ASP A 105 0.59 18.19 8.15
CA ASP A 105 2.05 18.32 8.05
C ASP A 105 2.53 17.90 6.66
N PHE A 106 1.85 16.90 6.07
CA PHE A 106 2.21 16.33 4.78
C PHE A 106 1.00 16.16 3.87
N SER A 107 1.25 16.30 2.55
CA SER A 107 0.38 15.81 1.51
C SER A 107 1.08 14.73 0.70
N TYR A 108 0.41 13.60 0.46
CA TYR A 108 0.99 12.41 -0.16
C TYR A 108 0.13 11.92 -1.32
N LEU A 109 0.76 11.40 -2.37
CA LEU A 109 0.06 10.76 -3.48
C LEU A 109 0.91 9.69 -4.17
N TYR A 110 0.23 8.79 -4.88
CA TYR A 110 0.86 7.88 -5.82
C TYR A 110 0.74 8.44 -7.24
N PRO A 111 1.88 8.80 -7.90
CA PRO A 111 1.83 9.52 -9.15
C PRO A 111 1.55 8.61 -10.35
N PHE A 112 0.63 9.00 -11.22
CA PHE A 112 0.61 8.50 -12.60
C PHE A 112 1.66 9.18 -13.48
N SER A 113 2.11 10.37 -13.08
CA SER A 113 3.18 11.13 -13.73
C SER A 113 3.88 12.04 -12.72
N THR A 114 5.13 11.75 -12.41
CA THR A 114 5.98 12.57 -11.53
C THR A 114 6.10 14.01 -12.05
N ALA A 115 6.32 14.18 -13.36
CA ALA A 115 6.44 15.50 -13.97
C ALA A 115 5.15 16.34 -13.85
N TYR A 116 4.00 15.68 -13.79
CA TYR A 116 2.73 16.37 -13.58
C TYR A 116 2.62 16.91 -12.16
N TYR A 117 2.89 16.08 -11.15
CA TYR A 117 2.71 16.47 -9.74
C TYR A 117 3.84 17.38 -9.21
N ARG A 118 5.01 17.37 -9.82
CA ARG A 118 6.06 18.39 -9.55
C ARG A 118 5.56 19.82 -9.75
N LYS A 119 4.60 20.04 -10.65
CA LYS A 119 3.99 21.36 -10.87
C LYS A 119 3.18 21.86 -9.67
N PHE A 120 2.87 20.98 -8.74
CA PHE A 120 2.18 21.28 -7.49
C PHE A 120 3.09 21.17 -6.26
N GLY A 121 4.39 21.05 -6.45
CA GLY A 121 5.40 20.99 -5.38
C GLY A 121 5.60 19.62 -4.75
N TYR A 122 5.10 18.54 -5.37
CA TYR A 122 5.38 17.19 -4.91
C TYR A 122 6.69 16.68 -5.45
N GLU A 123 7.42 15.90 -4.64
CA GLU A 123 8.65 15.24 -5.06
C GLU A 123 8.67 13.77 -4.60
N ASN A 124 9.41 12.92 -5.31
CA ASN A 124 9.60 11.53 -4.93
C ASN A 124 10.39 11.46 -3.63
N CYS A 125 9.80 10.94 -2.58
CA CYS A 125 10.42 10.82 -1.27
C CYS A 125 10.38 9.41 -0.72
N VAL A 126 9.41 8.60 -1.15
CA VAL A 126 9.23 7.23 -0.66
C VAL A 126 9.61 6.26 -1.78
N GLN A 127 10.47 5.32 -1.45
CA GLN A 127 10.88 4.25 -2.35
C GLN A 127 10.65 2.90 -1.66
N LYS A 128 10.40 1.88 -2.46
CA LYS A 128 10.41 0.49 -2.03
C LYS A 128 11.15 -0.38 -3.04
N TYR A 129 11.66 -1.49 -2.57
CA TYR A 129 12.36 -2.47 -3.40
C TYR A 129 11.42 -3.65 -3.66
N GLY A 130 11.11 -3.90 -4.92
CA GLY A 130 10.38 -5.09 -5.35
C GLY A 130 11.36 -6.22 -5.66
N TRP A 131 11.13 -7.39 -5.08
CA TRP A 131 11.98 -8.56 -5.20
C TRP A 131 11.24 -9.69 -5.91
N THR A 132 11.96 -10.41 -6.76
CA THR A 132 11.53 -11.70 -7.29
C THR A 132 12.66 -12.70 -7.02
N VAL A 133 12.36 -13.72 -6.24
CA VAL A 133 13.36 -14.68 -5.74
C VAL A 133 12.97 -16.09 -6.14
N ASP A 134 13.88 -16.82 -6.79
CA ASP A 134 13.69 -18.23 -7.15
C ASP A 134 13.76 -19.11 -5.90
N LEU A 135 12.64 -19.76 -5.58
CA LEU A 135 12.50 -20.58 -4.38
C LEU A 135 13.40 -21.82 -4.38
N ALA A 136 13.67 -22.38 -5.56
CA ALA A 136 14.53 -23.55 -5.67
C ALA A 136 15.98 -23.23 -5.26
N LEU A 137 16.40 -21.99 -5.53
CA LEU A 137 17.75 -21.50 -5.24
C LEU A 137 17.92 -20.92 -3.84
N LEU A 138 16.83 -20.69 -3.09
CA LEU A 138 16.92 -20.26 -1.70
C LEU A 138 17.63 -21.30 -0.82
N ASN A 139 18.55 -20.83 0.00
CA ASN A 139 19.27 -21.63 0.99
C ASN A 139 19.26 -20.94 2.36
N PRO A 140 18.11 -20.84 3.02
CA PRO A 140 17.99 -20.25 4.34
C PRO A 140 18.64 -21.14 5.41
N PRO A 141 18.86 -20.63 6.64
CA PRO A 141 19.29 -21.43 7.77
C PRO A 141 18.39 -22.65 7.98
N LYS A 142 18.98 -23.80 8.27
CA LYS A 142 18.23 -25.06 8.45
C LYS A 142 17.46 -25.10 9.77
N GLU A 143 18.04 -24.52 10.80
CA GLU A 143 17.45 -24.43 12.13
C GLU A 143 16.73 -23.08 12.31
N GLY A 144 15.66 -23.09 13.09
CA GLY A 144 14.87 -21.89 13.39
C GLY A 144 13.64 -22.23 14.20
N GLY A 145 12.71 -21.30 14.22
CA GLY A 145 11.45 -21.43 14.93
C GLY A 145 10.37 -22.16 14.13
N SER A 146 9.18 -21.62 14.17
CA SER A 146 8.00 -22.21 13.52
C SER A 146 7.21 -21.13 12.74
N PHE A 147 6.29 -21.58 11.91
CA PHE A 147 5.32 -20.70 11.26
C PHE A 147 3.93 -21.33 11.30
N ARG A 148 2.93 -20.48 11.44
CA ARG A 148 1.52 -20.89 11.52
C ARG A 148 0.68 -20.09 10.54
N LEU A 149 -0.26 -20.77 9.89
CA LEU A 149 -1.27 -20.15 9.05
C LEU A 149 -2.31 -19.45 9.91
N ALA A 150 -2.61 -18.20 9.59
CA ALA A 150 -3.74 -17.49 10.19
C ALA A 150 -5.05 -17.98 9.57
N GLU A 151 -6.01 -18.32 10.43
CA GLU A 151 -7.30 -18.88 10.03
C GLU A 151 -8.44 -18.15 10.77
N LYS A 152 -9.67 -18.37 10.32
CA LYS A 152 -10.88 -17.77 10.92
C LYS A 152 -10.99 -17.98 12.43
N GLY A 153 -10.54 -19.13 12.94
CA GLY A 153 -10.54 -19.45 14.38
C GLY A 153 -9.30 -18.99 15.14
N CYS A 154 -8.24 -18.60 14.41
CA CYS A 154 -6.98 -18.15 14.97
C CYS A 154 -6.34 -17.07 14.06
N PRO A 155 -6.86 -15.83 14.06
CA PRO A 155 -6.46 -14.77 13.14
C PRO A 155 -5.08 -14.18 13.44
N MET A 156 -4.50 -14.44 14.61
CA MET A 156 -3.21 -13.91 15.06
C MET A 156 -3.08 -12.38 14.92
N THR A 157 -4.18 -11.67 15.17
CA THR A 157 -4.26 -10.21 15.02
C THR A 157 -3.26 -9.48 15.92
N ALA A 158 -3.10 -9.95 17.17
CA ALA A 158 -2.21 -9.32 18.13
C ALA A 158 -0.74 -9.43 17.71
N GLU A 159 -0.33 -10.59 17.17
CA GLU A 159 1.02 -10.85 16.68
C GLU A 159 1.33 -9.99 15.44
N ILE A 160 0.42 -9.95 14.48
CA ILE A 160 0.55 -9.15 13.26
C ILE A 160 0.67 -7.67 13.62
N ARG A 161 -0.20 -7.17 14.49
CA ARG A 161 -0.19 -5.79 14.94
C ARG A 161 1.10 -5.41 15.66
N ALA A 162 1.62 -6.29 16.52
CA ALA A 162 2.90 -6.06 17.20
C ALA A 162 4.08 -5.96 16.22
N LEU A 163 4.04 -6.72 15.13
CA LEU A 163 5.06 -6.68 14.07
C LEU A 163 4.95 -5.41 13.23
N ASP A 164 3.74 -5.01 12.84
CA ASP A 164 3.52 -3.75 12.12
C ASP A 164 4.00 -2.55 12.94
N ALA A 165 3.72 -2.51 14.25
CA ALA A 165 4.17 -1.45 15.14
C ALA A 165 5.71 -1.28 15.17
N ILE A 166 6.47 -2.37 14.97
CA ILE A 166 7.94 -2.31 14.85
C ILE A 166 8.32 -1.53 13.57
N TRP A 167 7.71 -1.85 12.44
CA TRP A 167 7.97 -1.15 11.18
C TRP A 167 7.49 0.30 11.21
N GLU A 168 6.31 0.54 11.76
CA GLU A 168 5.74 1.88 11.94
C GLU A 168 6.66 2.78 12.76
N SER A 169 7.31 2.23 13.79
CA SER A 169 8.28 2.99 14.59
C SER A 169 9.64 3.19 13.93
N HIS A 170 9.99 2.35 12.94
CA HIS A 170 11.34 2.31 12.35
C HIS A 170 11.47 3.14 11.06
N TYR A 171 10.39 3.22 10.27
CA TYR A 171 10.44 3.89 8.96
C TYR A 171 9.60 5.16 8.93
N ASN A 172 10.19 6.27 8.50
CA ASN A 172 9.47 7.51 8.26
C ASN A 172 8.42 7.34 7.16
N MET A 173 7.32 8.06 7.27
CA MET A 173 6.16 8.04 6.37
C MET A 173 5.38 6.70 6.38
N MET A 174 5.59 5.86 7.38
CA MET A 174 4.70 4.72 7.62
C MET A 174 3.39 5.20 8.22
N VAL A 175 2.29 4.71 7.66
CA VAL A 175 0.94 4.95 8.21
C VAL A 175 0.83 4.21 9.54
N LEU A 176 0.39 4.92 10.56
CA LEU A 176 0.08 4.34 11.85
C LEU A 176 -1.34 3.75 11.81
N HIS A 177 -1.45 2.44 12.04
CA HIS A 177 -2.70 1.71 11.93
C HIS A 177 -3.47 1.69 13.25
N GLY A 178 -4.77 1.99 13.19
CA GLY A 178 -5.72 1.82 14.28
C GLY A 178 -6.24 0.36 14.39
N ASP A 179 -7.10 0.11 15.37
CA ASP A 179 -7.67 -1.22 15.60
C ASP A 179 -8.55 -1.70 14.44
N GLU A 180 -9.26 -0.79 13.81
CA GLU A 180 -10.14 -1.03 12.66
C GLU A 180 -9.36 -1.50 11.42
N ASP A 181 -8.11 -1.07 11.26
CA ASP A 181 -7.25 -1.47 10.14
C ASP A 181 -6.91 -2.96 10.15
N TYR A 182 -7.12 -3.64 11.30
CA TYR A 182 -6.87 -5.08 11.45
C TYR A 182 -8.11 -5.96 11.29
N ASP A 183 -9.25 -5.41 10.95
CA ASP A 183 -10.48 -6.19 10.73
C ASP A 183 -10.34 -7.24 9.61
N TRP A 184 -9.41 -7.02 8.69
CA TRP A 184 -9.10 -7.99 7.65
C TRP A 184 -8.57 -9.32 8.20
N THR A 185 -7.85 -9.32 9.32
CA THR A 185 -7.32 -10.54 9.94
C THR A 185 -8.44 -11.43 10.45
N ARG A 186 -9.49 -10.83 11.03
CA ARG A 186 -10.69 -11.54 11.50
C ARG A 186 -11.52 -12.11 10.34
N LYS A 187 -11.40 -11.53 9.16
CA LYS A 187 -12.06 -11.95 7.92
C LYS A 187 -11.19 -12.89 7.08
N CYS A 188 -9.99 -13.23 7.59
CA CYS A 188 -9.06 -14.13 6.93
C CYS A 188 -9.65 -15.54 6.91
N ASP A 189 -9.89 -16.06 5.71
CA ASP A 189 -10.32 -17.42 5.47
C ASP A 189 -9.57 -17.93 4.22
N PRO A 190 -8.40 -18.56 4.42
CA PRO A 190 -7.55 -18.98 3.31
C PRO A 190 -8.21 -20.00 2.39
N ALA A 191 -9.12 -20.80 2.93
CA ALA A 191 -9.85 -21.79 2.13
C ALA A 191 -10.82 -21.14 1.12
N VAL A 192 -11.34 -19.95 1.46
CA VAL A 192 -12.33 -19.25 0.64
C VAL A 192 -11.66 -18.18 -0.23
N LYS A 193 -10.79 -17.35 0.36
CA LYS A 193 -10.21 -16.18 -0.32
C LYS A 193 -8.94 -16.47 -1.10
N GLN A 194 -8.28 -17.60 -0.83
CA GLN A 194 -6.96 -17.96 -1.39
C GLN A 194 -5.86 -16.91 -1.11
N ASP A 195 -6.02 -16.11 -0.02
CA ASP A 195 -5.01 -15.26 0.56
C ASP A 195 -4.46 -15.99 1.80
N PHE A 196 -3.16 -16.26 1.81
CA PHE A 196 -2.50 -17.06 2.85
C PHE A 196 -1.64 -16.14 3.71
N THR A 197 -2.03 -15.99 4.98
CA THR A 197 -1.25 -15.23 5.96
C THR A 197 -0.54 -16.19 6.90
N TYR A 198 0.78 -16.14 6.90
CA TYR A 198 1.61 -16.89 7.85
C TYR A 198 2.30 -15.95 8.81
N VAL A 199 2.25 -16.28 10.11
CA VAL A 199 3.04 -15.66 11.16
C VAL A 199 4.18 -16.59 11.53
N CYS A 200 5.39 -16.06 11.55
CA CYS A 200 6.60 -16.76 11.93
C CYS A 200 6.96 -16.47 13.39
N PHE A 201 7.47 -17.47 14.07
CA PHE A 201 7.85 -17.40 15.47
C PHE A 201 9.31 -17.87 15.62
N ASP A 202 10.07 -17.21 16.47
CA ASP A 202 11.42 -17.64 16.83
C ASP A 202 11.41 -18.94 17.66
N ALA A 203 12.60 -19.44 18.01
CA ALA A 203 12.74 -20.67 18.82
C ALA A 203 12.14 -20.55 20.24
N ALA A 204 11.95 -19.34 20.74
CA ALA A 204 11.29 -19.07 22.01
C ALA A 204 9.77 -18.93 21.89
N GLY A 205 9.22 -19.01 20.67
CA GLY A 205 7.79 -18.87 20.40
C GLY A 205 7.32 -17.42 20.33
N LYS A 206 8.23 -16.45 20.21
CA LYS A 206 7.87 -15.03 20.02
C LYS A 206 7.65 -14.76 18.53
N PRO A 207 6.56 -14.05 18.14
CA PRO A 207 6.35 -13.66 16.75
C PRO A 207 7.48 -12.71 16.31
N ASN A 208 8.08 -12.99 15.16
CA ASN A 208 9.21 -12.22 14.63
C ASN A 208 9.07 -11.85 13.15
N ALA A 209 8.07 -12.40 12.43
CA ALA A 209 7.74 -11.98 11.07
C ALA A 209 6.33 -12.43 10.67
N TYR A 210 5.79 -11.82 9.62
CA TYR A 210 4.61 -12.35 8.93
C TYR A 210 4.63 -11.99 7.45
N THR A 211 3.86 -12.75 6.68
CA THR A 211 3.61 -12.48 5.27
C THR A 211 2.18 -12.85 4.90
N THR A 212 1.59 -12.08 3.98
CA THR A 212 0.35 -12.47 3.30
C THR A 212 0.64 -12.58 1.82
N PHE A 213 0.33 -13.72 1.22
CA PHE A 213 0.51 -13.93 -0.22
C PHE A 213 -0.68 -14.64 -0.83
N ARG A 214 -0.84 -14.46 -2.13
CA ARG A 214 -1.72 -15.24 -2.99
C ARG A 214 -0.92 -16.01 -4.02
N LEU A 215 -1.54 -17.04 -4.59
CA LEU A 215 -0.97 -17.80 -5.68
C LEU A 215 -1.30 -17.12 -7.00
N ALA A 216 -0.31 -16.96 -7.86
CA ALA A 216 -0.47 -16.43 -9.20
C ALA A 216 0.10 -17.43 -10.23
N ASN A 217 -0.71 -17.77 -11.24
CA ASN A 217 -0.23 -18.48 -12.41
C ASN A 217 0.23 -17.46 -13.44
N GLU A 218 1.52 -17.39 -13.66
CA GLU A 218 2.16 -16.44 -14.57
C GLU A 218 2.93 -17.21 -15.66
N PRO A 219 3.33 -16.56 -16.77
CA PRO A 219 4.06 -17.26 -17.84
C PRO A 219 5.37 -17.91 -17.38
N ASP A 220 5.98 -17.39 -16.31
CA ASP A 220 7.21 -17.89 -15.71
C ASP A 220 6.98 -18.98 -14.65
N GLY A 221 5.73 -19.32 -14.34
CA GLY A 221 5.37 -20.41 -13.42
C GLY A 221 4.31 -20.02 -12.39
N ARG A 222 4.10 -20.93 -11.43
CA ARG A 222 3.26 -20.66 -10.26
C ARG A 222 4.07 -19.88 -9.23
N ASN A 223 3.61 -18.69 -8.91
CA ASN A 223 4.34 -17.75 -8.06
C ASN A 223 3.55 -17.40 -6.80
N LEU A 224 4.30 -17.08 -5.74
CA LEU A 224 3.77 -16.46 -4.52
C LEU A 224 3.88 -14.94 -4.67
N VAL A 225 2.75 -14.23 -4.64
CA VAL A 225 2.74 -12.76 -4.73
C VAL A 225 2.31 -12.19 -3.40
N CYS A 226 3.26 -11.61 -2.68
CA CYS A 226 3.03 -11.05 -1.36
C CYS A 226 2.35 -9.68 -1.45
N SER A 227 1.26 -9.54 -0.72
CA SER A 227 0.60 -8.26 -0.46
C SER A 227 1.10 -7.63 0.85
N ARG A 228 1.58 -8.45 1.80
CA ARG A 228 2.19 -8.04 3.06
C ARG A 228 3.47 -8.83 3.30
N PHE A 229 4.47 -8.15 3.83
CA PHE A 229 5.77 -8.73 4.14
C PHE A 229 6.41 -7.89 5.24
N CYS A 230 6.52 -8.43 6.44
CA CYS A 230 7.02 -7.74 7.61
C CYS A 230 7.90 -8.66 8.46
N PHE A 231 8.97 -8.13 9.02
CA PHE A 231 9.87 -8.84 9.92
C PHE A 231 10.44 -7.87 10.97
N ALA A 232 10.61 -8.35 12.19
CA ALA A 232 11.12 -7.55 13.28
C ALA A 232 12.65 -7.37 13.22
N ASP A 233 13.34 -8.41 12.76
CA ASP A 233 14.81 -8.47 12.73
C ASP A 233 15.31 -9.48 11.69
N LYS A 234 16.63 -9.71 11.65
CA LYS A 234 17.21 -10.71 10.74
C LYS A 234 16.65 -12.12 10.96
N GLY A 235 16.40 -12.51 12.22
CA GLY A 235 15.84 -13.83 12.54
C GLY A 235 14.45 -14.00 11.93
N GLY A 236 13.59 -12.97 12.00
CA GLY A 236 12.29 -12.97 11.34
C GLY A 236 12.39 -13.05 9.82
N PHE A 237 13.37 -12.37 9.23
CA PHE A 237 13.62 -12.50 7.79
C PHE A 237 14.09 -13.92 7.41
N ASP A 238 14.97 -14.54 8.21
CA ASP A 238 15.42 -15.92 8.02
C ASP A 238 14.22 -16.90 8.05
N GLU A 239 13.26 -16.69 8.97
CA GLU A 239 12.05 -17.50 9.05
C GLU A 239 11.16 -17.36 7.82
N LEU A 240 10.98 -16.16 7.29
CA LEU A 240 10.26 -15.97 6.03
C LEU A 240 10.94 -16.71 4.87
N MET A 241 12.26 -16.65 4.77
CA MET A 241 12.99 -17.40 3.74
C MET A 241 12.86 -18.92 3.92
N ARG A 242 12.81 -19.43 5.15
CA ARG A 242 12.53 -20.84 5.45
C ARG A 242 11.13 -21.24 5.04
N LEU A 243 10.12 -20.42 5.37
CA LEU A 243 8.73 -20.63 4.93
C LEU A 243 8.66 -20.72 3.40
N TYR A 244 9.24 -19.77 2.70
CA TYR A 244 9.20 -19.77 1.24
C TYR A 244 9.96 -20.97 0.64
N LYS A 245 11.10 -21.34 1.21
CA LYS A 245 11.84 -22.55 0.78
C LYS A 245 11.00 -23.82 0.92
N SER A 246 10.17 -23.91 1.95
CA SER A 246 9.28 -25.07 2.14
C SER A 246 8.23 -25.22 1.05
N LEU A 247 7.92 -24.16 0.31
CA LEU A 247 6.94 -24.12 -0.78
C LEU A 247 7.59 -24.29 -2.17
N SER A 248 8.90 -24.53 -2.23
CA SER A 248 9.65 -24.58 -3.49
C SER A 248 9.35 -25.81 -4.38
N SER A 249 8.67 -26.84 -3.85
CA SER A 249 8.23 -27.98 -4.66
C SER A 249 7.09 -27.62 -5.63
N ASP A 250 6.24 -26.67 -5.27
CA ASP A 250 5.00 -26.36 -5.99
C ASP A 250 5.03 -24.97 -6.63
N HIS A 251 5.95 -24.11 -6.20
CA HIS A 251 6.04 -22.72 -6.62
C HIS A 251 7.45 -22.37 -7.06
N ARG A 252 7.56 -21.49 -8.06
CA ARG A 252 8.83 -21.11 -8.65
C ARG A 252 9.42 -19.87 -8.01
N PHE A 253 8.67 -18.78 -7.95
CA PHE A 253 9.14 -17.52 -7.42
C PHE A 253 8.29 -17.04 -6.25
N VAL A 254 8.92 -16.31 -5.34
CA VAL A 254 8.23 -15.40 -4.42
C VAL A 254 8.50 -13.96 -4.86
N LYS A 255 7.43 -13.15 -4.88
CA LYS A 255 7.47 -11.72 -5.19
C LYS A 255 7.00 -10.93 -3.98
N PHE A 256 7.87 -10.07 -3.44
CA PHE A 256 7.58 -9.24 -2.27
C PHE A 256 8.22 -7.87 -2.40
N SER A 257 7.84 -6.94 -1.51
CA SER A 257 8.44 -5.61 -1.46
C SER A 257 8.94 -5.29 -0.06
N THR A 258 10.03 -4.53 0.02
CA THR A 258 10.62 -4.07 1.29
C THR A 258 10.92 -2.58 1.23
N PRO A 259 10.88 -1.84 2.36
CA PRO A 259 11.25 -0.43 2.41
C PRO A 259 12.76 -0.21 2.26
N ALA A 260 13.59 -1.20 2.63
CA ALA A 260 15.03 -1.20 2.45
C ALA A 260 15.48 -2.49 1.75
N ALA A 261 16.66 -2.48 1.16
CA ALA A 261 17.22 -3.64 0.48
C ALA A 261 17.81 -4.64 1.50
N PRO A 262 17.19 -5.81 1.71
CA PRO A 262 17.79 -6.85 2.51
C PRO A 262 19.01 -7.48 1.80
N ALA A 263 19.93 -8.05 2.57
CA ALA A 263 21.13 -8.70 2.05
C ALA A 263 20.80 -10.10 1.49
N MET A 264 20.05 -10.17 0.39
CA MET A 264 19.58 -11.42 -0.22
C MET A 264 20.71 -12.39 -0.59
N GLN A 265 21.93 -11.89 -0.84
CA GLN A 265 23.08 -12.72 -1.16
C GLN A 265 23.42 -13.77 -0.09
N TYR A 266 23.07 -13.54 1.18
CA TYR A 266 23.31 -14.52 2.25
C TYR A 266 22.41 -15.76 2.18
N PHE A 267 21.35 -15.70 1.39
CA PHE A 267 20.39 -16.81 1.24
C PHE A 267 20.58 -17.60 -0.05
N MET A 268 21.52 -17.19 -0.89
CA MET A 268 21.76 -17.79 -2.20
C MET A 268 23.12 -18.48 -2.22
N PRO A 269 23.21 -19.79 -2.54
CA PRO A 269 24.48 -20.52 -2.65
C PRO A 269 25.39 -19.93 -3.71
N GLU A 270 24.77 -19.46 -4.79
CA GLU A 270 25.42 -18.70 -5.85
C GLU A 270 24.63 -17.43 -6.13
N TRP A 271 25.31 -16.30 -6.11
CA TRP A 271 24.72 -15.03 -6.52
C TRP A 271 24.79 -14.92 -8.04
N SER A 272 23.90 -15.65 -8.72
CA SER A 272 23.86 -15.69 -10.19
C SER A 272 22.71 -14.87 -10.75
N LEU A 273 22.86 -14.43 -11.98
CA LEU A 273 21.80 -13.80 -12.75
C LEU A 273 20.60 -14.77 -12.87
N GLY A 274 19.42 -14.31 -12.50
CA GLY A 274 18.18 -15.07 -12.57
C GLY A 274 17.72 -15.71 -11.26
N ALA A 275 18.60 -15.87 -10.26
CA ALA A 275 18.19 -16.35 -8.94
C ALA A 275 17.40 -15.30 -8.16
N VAL A 276 17.80 -14.05 -8.27
CA VAL A 276 17.14 -12.89 -7.67
C VAL A 276 17.12 -11.76 -8.67
N SER A 277 15.96 -11.17 -8.87
CA SER A 277 15.84 -9.88 -9.52
C SER A 277 15.19 -8.88 -8.58
N TRP A 278 15.55 -7.62 -8.71
CA TRP A 278 14.96 -6.54 -7.93
C TRP A 278 14.85 -5.26 -8.74
N SER A 279 13.92 -4.41 -8.35
CA SER A 279 13.72 -3.10 -8.93
C SER A 279 13.39 -2.08 -7.85
N VAL A 280 13.85 -0.85 -8.05
CA VAL A 280 13.35 0.28 -7.26
C VAL A 280 11.97 0.63 -7.79
N GLN A 281 10.98 0.57 -6.91
CA GLN A 281 9.61 0.97 -7.21
C GLN A 281 9.40 2.38 -6.67
N GLY A 282 9.02 3.32 -7.52
CA GLY A 282 8.53 4.62 -7.08
C GLY A 282 7.27 4.40 -6.27
N ALA A 283 7.30 4.71 -4.99
CA ALA A 283 6.18 4.43 -4.12
C ALA A 283 5.28 5.63 -3.96
N GLY A 284 5.81 6.82 -3.74
CA GLY A 284 4.96 7.97 -3.54
C GLY A 284 5.69 9.30 -3.67
N MET A 285 4.91 10.34 -3.85
CA MET A 285 5.38 11.72 -3.84
C MET A 285 4.79 12.43 -2.64
N VAL A 286 5.61 13.24 -2.01
CA VAL A 286 5.28 14.01 -0.79
C VAL A 286 5.44 15.49 -1.08
N ARG A 287 4.59 16.29 -0.45
CA ARG A 287 4.72 17.72 -0.27
C ARG A 287 4.60 18.06 1.22
N VAL A 288 5.48 18.91 1.71
CA VAL A 288 5.45 19.52 3.03
C VAL A 288 4.69 20.83 2.98
#